data_1048ea61923da1c1a39a07f59f391272
#
_entry.id   1048ea61923da1c1a39a07f59f391272
#
_cell.length_a   1.000
_cell.length_b   1.000
_cell.length_c   1.000
_cell.angle_alpha   90.00
_cell.angle_beta   90.00
_cell.angle_gamma   90.00
#
_symmetry.space_group_name_H-M   'P 1'
#
loop_
_entity.id
_entity.type
_entity.pdbx_description
1 polymer ?
#
loop_
_entity_poly.entity_id
_entity_poly.type
_entity_poly.pdbx_seq_one_letter_code
_entity_poly.pdbx_strand_id
1 'polypeptide(L)'
;MSSGYRSTGRGEDSPIESHELGFDDTLLTSTSLHPPSRPKLVLISCLSSTCFLLFILLPVVIPEDRTEFDPPRFGLNDLLRIVDPFINFPLLYLLFTSARPTPSKTVMILFAFSSTLYIFGSTAHTMSALLKHSIEAIRESAGASEIPAVEAAYDYTRNIWEHIIGHYMYAAGIFFASILIVLVHFRASYPPVSILRGWMLAYSGILSGILYALVSTQLPYAPLIGIAVFSSVTATIIFFLWKEGDLGVGRCATRPIPQIYALSTSLAFILTVIWTAIKGIKGRNLD
;
A
#
# COMPACT_ATOMS: atom_id res chain seq x y z
N MET A 1 36.13 -37.37 -66.81
CA MET A 1 36.53 -36.04 -67.22
C MET A 1 36.01 -35.12 -66.14
N SER A 2 36.87 -34.76 -65.18
CA SER A 2 37.59 -33.48 -65.10
C SER A 2 36.60 -32.37 -64.70
N SER A 3 36.70 -31.56 -63.69
CA SER A 3 37.70 -30.97 -62.80
C SER A 3 36.88 -30.14 -61.82
N GLY A 4 36.96 -30.02 -60.53
CA GLY A 4 38.09 -29.48 -59.82
C GLY A 4 38.04 -27.96 -59.78
N TYR A 5 37.41 -27.35 -58.71
CA TYR A 5 37.85 -26.02 -58.27
C TYR A 5 37.69 -25.90 -56.77
N ARG A 6 38.81 -25.80 -56.12
CA ARG A 6 39.01 -25.46 -54.69
C ARG A 6 39.09 -23.91 -54.62
N SER A 7 38.32 -23.29 -53.78
CA SER A 7 38.55 -21.91 -53.38
C SER A 7 38.54 -21.84 -51.86
N THR A 8 39.71 -21.60 -51.30
CA THR A 8 40.03 -21.23 -49.96
C THR A 8 39.70 -19.75 -49.75
N GLY A 9 38.82 -19.44 -48.84
CA GLY A 9 38.57 -18.10 -48.33
C GLY A 9 38.48 -18.14 -46.82
N ARG A 10 39.63 -18.00 -46.16
CA ARG A 10 39.75 -17.79 -44.73
C ARG A 10 39.35 -16.33 -44.45
N GLY A 11 38.18 -16.14 -43.87
CA GLY A 11 37.80 -14.85 -43.22
C GLY A 11 37.98 -15.06 -41.72
N GLU A 12 38.97 -14.39 -41.19
CA GLU A 12 39.18 -14.21 -39.76
C GLU A 12 38.10 -13.26 -39.21
N ASP A 13 37.01 -13.84 -38.72
CA ASP A 13 36.09 -13.07 -37.86
C ASP A 13 36.63 -13.11 -36.44
N SER A 14 37.23 -11.99 -36.01
CA SER A 14 37.57 -11.71 -34.64
C SER A 14 36.30 -11.70 -33.80
N PRO A 15 36.21 -12.46 -32.68
CA PRO A 15 35.08 -12.35 -31.78
C PRO A 15 35.13 -10.96 -31.11
N ILE A 16 34.08 -10.19 -31.33
CA ILE A 16 33.78 -9.02 -30.53
C ILE A 16 33.52 -9.54 -29.10
N GLU A 17 34.50 -9.40 -28.22
CA GLU A 17 34.32 -9.57 -26.78
C GLU A 17 33.25 -8.57 -26.33
N SER A 18 32.01 -9.04 -26.22
CA SER A 18 30.99 -8.37 -25.44
C SER A 18 31.47 -8.42 -23.98
N HIS A 19 32.03 -7.33 -23.51
CA HIS A 19 32.13 -7.06 -22.09
C HIS A 19 30.73 -7.07 -21.49
N GLU A 20 30.21 -8.28 -21.20
CA GLU A 20 29.15 -8.42 -20.24
C GLU A 20 29.69 -7.81 -18.94
N LEU A 21 29.10 -6.68 -18.55
CA LEU A 21 29.22 -6.15 -17.21
C LEU A 21 28.72 -7.26 -16.28
N GLY A 22 29.67 -8.07 -15.85
CA GLY A 22 29.47 -9.14 -14.86
C GLY A 22 29.02 -8.48 -13.56
N PHE A 23 27.74 -8.24 -13.46
CA PHE A 23 27.10 -8.04 -12.16
C PHE A 23 27.24 -9.38 -11.45
N ASP A 24 28.09 -9.40 -10.46
CA ASP A 24 28.47 -10.59 -9.71
C ASP A 24 27.23 -11.20 -9.04
N ASP A 25 26.54 -12.10 -9.75
CA ASP A 25 25.38 -12.85 -9.26
C ASP A 25 25.71 -13.72 -8.04
N THR A 26 27.00 -13.85 -7.70
CA THR A 26 27.45 -14.63 -6.54
C THR A 26 27.15 -13.97 -5.20
N LEU A 27 26.95 -12.65 -5.15
CA LEU A 27 26.58 -11.93 -3.92
C LEU A 27 25.10 -12.14 -3.53
N LEU A 28 24.25 -12.57 -4.46
CA LEU A 28 22.82 -12.81 -4.20
C LEU A 28 22.48 -14.28 -3.89
N THR A 29 23.41 -15.21 -4.08
CA THR A 29 23.15 -16.66 -3.97
C THR A 29 23.54 -17.29 -2.64
N SER A 30 24.24 -16.61 -1.73
CA SER A 30 24.80 -17.25 -0.53
C SER A 30 24.07 -16.99 0.79
N THR A 31 23.00 -16.21 0.82
CA THR A 31 22.14 -16.22 1.99
C THR A 31 21.03 -17.25 1.77
N SER A 32 21.24 -18.47 2.21
CA SER A 32 20.17 -19.43 2.51
C SER A 32 19.32 -18.83 3.64
N LEU A 33 18.61 -17.76 3.34
CA LEU A 33 17.58 -17.23 4.21
C LEU A 33 16.55 -18.34 4.35
N HIS A 34 16.64 -19.07 5.46
CA HIS A 34 15.58 -19.96 5.87
C HIS A 34 14.24 -19.24 5.65
N PRO A 35 13.24 -19.91 5.05
CA PRO A 35 11.94 -19.28 4.85
C PRO A 35 11.53 -18.64 6.18
N PRO A 36 11.05 -17.38 6.20
CA PRO A 36 10.69 -16.73 7.43
C PRO A 36 9.79 -17.67 8.21
N SER A 37 10.17 -17.94 9.45
CA SER A 37 9.38 -18.85 10.27
C SER A 37 7.96 -18.32 10.31
N ARG A 38 6.96 -19.16 10.11
CA ARG A 38 5.52 -18.82 10.07
C ARG A 38 5.07 -17.87 11.19
N PRO A 39 5.62 -17.97 12.43
CA PRO A 39 5.34 -16.98 13.47
C PRO A 39 5.64 -15.55 13.01
N LYS A 40 6.72 -15.35 12.24
CA LYS A 40 7.12 -14.03 11.75
C LYS A 40 6.11 -13.46 10.74
N LEU A 41 5.59 -14.27 9.81
CA LEU A 41 4.60 -13.81 8.82
C LEU A 41 3.32 -13.33 9.51
N VAL A 42 2.79 -14.12 10.46
CA VAL A 42 1.60 -13.76 11.23
C VAL A 42 1.84 -12.49 12.03
N LEU A 43 2.99 -12.40 12.70
CA LEU A 43 3.35 -11.22 13.48
C LEU A 43 3.49 -9.97 12.61
N ILE A 44 4.17 -10.05 11.46
CA ILE A 44 4.31 -8.92 10.54
C ILE A 44 2.93 -8.46 10.03
N SER A 45 2.03 -9.39 9.69
CA SER A 45 0.67 -9.05 9.26
C SER A 45 -0.10 -8.31 10.36
N CYS A 46 -0.05 -8.79 11.61
CA CYS A 46 -0.69 -8.13 12.75
C CYS A 46 -0.10 -6.75 13.01
N LEU A 47 1.22 -6.62 13.02
CA LEU A 47 1.90 -5.35 13.23
C LEU A 47 1.55 -4.36 12.10
N SER A 48 1.60 -4.80 10.84
CA SER A 48 1.24 -3.97 9.71
C SER A 48 -0.18 -3.42 9.83
N SER A 49 -1.18 -4.30 10.04
CA SER A 49 -2.58 -3.89 10.17
C SER A 49 -2.81 -2.96 11.36
N THR A 50 -2.16 -3.25 12.50
CA THR A 50 -2.27 -2.42 13.72
C THR A 50 -1.64 -1.05 13.51
N CYS A 51 -0.41 -0.99 12.97
CA CYS A 51 0.28 0.27 12.73
C CYS A 51 -0.48 1.14 11.73
N PHE A 52 -0.92 0.58 10.60
CA PHE A 52 -1.73 1.34 9.64
C PHE A 52 -2.99 1.93 10.26
N LEU A 53 -3.73 1.14 11.03
CA LEU A 53 -4.95 1.64 11.67
C LEU A 53 -4.63 2.71 12.71
N LEU A 54 -3.58 2.53 13.52
CA LEU A 54 -3.17 3.53 14.51
C LEU A 54 -2.77 4.85 13.86
N PHE A 55 -1.96 4.83 12.81
CA PHE A 55 -1.52 6.05 12.12
C PHE A 55 -2.65 6.79 11.39
N ILE A 56 -3.76 6.11 11.09
CA ILE A 56 -4.96 6.78 10.56
C ILE A 56 -5.86 7.31 11.69
N LEU A 57 -6.03 6.55 12.77
CA LEU A 57 -6.95 6.93 13.84
C LEU A 57 -6.35 7.96 14.82
N LEU A 58 -5.07 7.82 15.18
CA LEU A 58 -4.45 8.70 16.16
C LEU A 58 -4.54 10.18 15.77
N PRO A 59 -4.25 10.60 14.52
CA PRO A 59 -4.40 11.98 14.11
C PRO A 59 -5.84 12.50 14.18
N VAL A 60 -6.84 11.61 14.19
CA VAL A 60 -8.26 12.01 14.31
C VAL A 60 -8.70 12.14 15.77
N VAL A 61 -8.12 11.32 16.66
CA VAL A 61 -8.54 11.23 18.07
C VAL A 61 -7.73 12.18 18.96
N ILE A 62 -6.47 12.41 18.64
CA ILE A 62 -5.61 13.30 19.42
C ILE A 62 -6.04 14.74 19.11
N PRO A 63 -6.41 15.53 20.14
CA PRO A 63 -6.69 16.95 19.95
C PRO A 63 -5.48 17.63 19.28
N GLU A 64 -5.76 18.56 18.38
CA GLU A 64 -4.72 19.43 17.82
C GLU A 64 -4.24 20.40 18.90
N ASP A 65 -3.48 19.91 19.89
CA ASP A 65 -2.75 20.75 20.81
C ASP A 65 -1.62 21.41 20.02
N ARG A 66 -1.90 22.61 19.57
CA ARG A 66 -0.96 23.45 18.83
C ARG A 66 0.05 23.95 19.84
N THR A 67 1.17 23.26 19.96
CA THR A 67 2.30 23.79 20.70
C THR A 67 2.64 25.16 20.09
N GLU A 68 2.74 26.17 20.94
CA GLU A 68 3.10 27.57 20.58
C GLU A 68 4.58 27.64 20.09
N PHE A 69 4.94 26.86 19.09
CA PHE A 69 6.17 27.11 18.36
C PHE A 69 5.87 28.15 17.30
N ASP A 70 6.60 29.26 17.34
CA ASP A 70 6.61 30.28 16.30
C ASP A 70 6.64 29.65 14.91
N PRO A 71 5.91 30.21 13.91
CA PRO A 71 5.53 29.49 12.71
C PRO A 71 6.69 28.73 12.05
N PRO A 72 6.43 27.52 11.53
CA PRO A 72 5.14 26.86 11.38
C PRO A 72 4.73 26.06 12.63
N ARG A 73 3.49 26.26 13.08
CA ARG A 73 2.88 25.49 14.18
C ARG A 73 2.81 24.01 13.83
N PHE A 74 3.72 23.22 14.38
CA PHE A 74 3.86 21.79 14.13
C PHE A 74 3.20 21.03 15.29
N GLY A 75 2.19 20.23 14.98
CA GLY A 75 1.45 19.43 15.96
C GLY A 75 1.93 17.99 16.06
N LEU A 76 1.55 17.30 17.12
CA LEU A 76 1.78 15.86 17.27
C LEU A 76 1.14 15.06 16.10
N ASN A 77 0.00 15.53 15.59
CA ASN A 77 -0.68 14.93 14.45
C ASN A 77 0.16 14.97 13.18
N ASP A 78 0.89 16.06 12.94
CA ASP A 78 1.77 16.20 11.78
C ASP A 78 2.98 15.28 11.92
N LEU A 79 3.52 15.12 13.14
CA LEU A 79 4.59 14.18 13.40
C LEU A 79 4.15 12.74 13.12
N LEU A 80 2.96 12.34 13.56
CA LEU A 80 2.42 11.01 13.29
C LEU A 80 2.28 10.74 11.78
N ARG A 81 1.80 11.72 11.01
CA ARG A 81 1.70 11.63 9.55
C ARG A 81 3.06 11.49 8.87
N ILE A 82 4.09 12.19 9.38
CA ILE A 82 5.47 12.07 8.87
C ILE A 82 6.02 10.68 9.16
N VAL A 83 5.78 10.15 10.36
CA VAL A 83 6.33 8.85 10.80
C VAL A 83 5.63 7.67 10.13
N ASP A 84 4.37 7.82 9.71
CA ASP A 84 3.57 6.78 9.06
C ASP A 84 4.32 5.99 7.98
N PRO A 85 4.85 6.61 6.91
CA PRO A 85 5.54 5.86 5.85
C PRO A 85 6.84 5.19 6.33
N PHE A 86 7.52 5.73 7.33
CA PHE A 86 8.75 5.13 7.86
C PHE A 86 8.50 3.85 8.65
N ILE A 87 7.31 3.66 9.19
CA ILE A 87 6.91 2.44 9.91
C ILE A 87 6.19 1.47 8.96
N ASN A 88 5.20 1.97 8.23
CA ASN A 88 4.31 1.11 7.45
C ASN A 88 4.94 0.59 6.16
N PHE A 89 5.76 1.38 5.48
CA PHE A 89 6.44 0.90 4.28
C PHE A 89 7.40 -0.28 4.55
N PRO A 90 8.31 -0.24 5.55
CA PRO A 90 9.11 -1.40 5.91
C PRO A 90 8.28 -2.65 6.24
N LEU A 91 7.15 -2.51 6.93
CA LEU A 91 6.26 -3.64 7.24
C LEU A 91 5.63 -4.24 5.98
N LEU A 92 5.15 -3.41 5.05
CA LEU A 92 4.66 -3.86 3.74
C LEU A 92 5.76 -4.55 2.93
N TYR A 93 6.96 -3.99 2.91
CA TYR A 93 8.12 -4.56 2.22
C TYR A 93 8.51 -5.92 2.80
N LEU A 94 8.57 -6.04 4.13
CA LEU A 94 8.83 -7.32 4.80
C LEU A 94 7.75 -8.35 4.47
N LEU A 95 6.49 -7.94 4.45
CA LEU A 95 5.39 -8.82 4.08
C LEU A 95 5.52 -9.28 2.63
N PHE A 96 5.78 -8.37 1.69
CA PHE A 96 5.98 -8.66 0.28
C PHE A 96 7.16 -9.60 0.03
N THR A 97 8.31 -9.33 0.63
CA THR A 97 9.54 -10.13 0.44
C THR A 97 9.54 -11.46 1.19
N SER A 98 8.59 -11.64 2.13
CA SER A 98 8.43 -12.92 2.85
C SER A 98 7.81 -14.02 1.99
N ALA A 99 7.28 -13.71 0.79
CA ALA A 99 6.72 -14.68 -0.12
C ALA A 99 7.79 -15.61 -0.71
N ARG A 100 7.40 -16.88 -0.95
CA ARG A 100 8.23 -17.88 -1.62
C ARG A 100 7.40 -18.55 -2.72
N PRO A 101 7.90 -18.71 -3.95
CA PRO A 101 9.20 -18.25 -4.46
C PRO A 101 9.33 -16.73 -4.46
N THR A 102 10.56 -16.24 -4.55
CA THR A 102 10.84 -14.79 -4.63
C THR A 102 10.08 -14.16 -5.79
N PRO A 103 9.53 -12.94 -5.62
CA PRO A 103 8.82 -12.22 -6.68
C PRO A 103 9.71 -11.99 -7.90
N SER A 104 9.11 -12.01 -9.10
CA SER A 104 9.83 -11.67 -10.34
C SER A 104 10.25 -10.19 -10.35
N LYS A 105 11.25 -9.85 -11.16
CA LYS A 105 11.73 -8.47 -11.32
C LYS A 105 10.58 -7.50 -11.67
N THR A 106 9.67 -7.89 -12.56
CA THR A 106 8.49 -7.09 -12.92
C THR A 106 7.59 -6.81 -11.71
N VAL A 107 7.30 -7.83 -10.91
CA VAL A 107 6.46 -7.67 -9.70
C VAL A 107 7.16 -6.79 -8.65
N MET A 108 8.49 -6.89 -8.54
CA MET A 108 9.27 -6.00 -7.67
C MET A 108 9.21 -4.53 -8.14
N ILE A 109 9.30 -4.29 -9.45
CA ILE A 109 9.17 -2.92 -10.02
C ILE A 109 7.76 -2.37 -9.75
N LEU A 110 6.71 -3.17 -9.95
CA LEU A 110 5.34 -2.76 -9.66
C LEU A 110 5.13 -2.47 -8.17
N PHE A 111 5.73 -3.27 -7.29
CA PHE A 111 5.69 -3.01 -5.85
C PHE A 111 6.43 -1.72 -5.48
N ALA A 112 7.59 -1.46 -6.06
CA ALA A 112 8.32 -0.22 -5.86
C ALA A 112 7.50 0.99 -6.35
N PHE A 113 6.84 0.90 -7.51
CA PHE A 113 5.94 1.94 -8.01
C PHE A 113 4.77 2.19 -7.05
N SER A 114 4.11 1.12 -6.58
CA SER A 114 3.01 1.23 -5.61
C SER A 114 3.47 1.89 -4.30
N SER A 115 4.66 1.53 -3.84
CA SER A 115 5.28 2.12 -2.65
C SER A 115 5.60 3.61 -2.83
N THR A 116 6.04 3.99 -4.04
CA THR A 116 6.28 5.40 -4.38
C THR A 116 4.98 6.20 -4.34
N LEU A 117 3.88 5.65 -4.88
CA LEU A 117 2.55 6.29 -4.79
C LEU A 117 2.12 6.50 -3.34
N TYR A 118 2.29 5.47 -2.49
CA TYR A 118 1.98 5.54 -1.07
C TYR A 118 2.78 6.63 -0.36
N ILE A 119 4.11 6.63 -0.51
CA ILE A 119 5.01 7.61 0.12
C ILE A 119 4.70 9.01 -0.39
N PHE A 120 4.51 9.17 -1.70
CA PHE A 120 4.17 10.46 -2.31
C PHE A 120 2.84 10.99 -1.76
N GLY A 121 1.81 10.15 -1.70
CA GLY A 121 0.50 10.52 -1.16
C GLY A 121 0.58 10.93 0.31
N SER A 122 1.29 10.17 1.14
CA SER A 122 1.53 10.51 2.55
C SER A 122 2.27 11.85 2.70
N THR A 123 3.31 12.07 1.89
CA THR A 123 4.08 13.32 1.88
C THR A 123 3.22 14.50 1.43
N ALA A 124 2.47 14.36 0.34
CA ALA A 124 1.58 15.41 -0.17
C ALA A 124 0.51 15.80 0.87
N HIS A 125 -0.08 14.80 1.53
CA HIS A 125 -1.07 15.03 2.59
C HIS A 125 -0.45 15.78 3.79
N THR A 126 0.72 15.36 4.24
CA THR A 126 1.43 16.01 5.36
C THR A 126 1.84 17.45 5.02
N MET A 127 2.43 17.66 3.83
CA MET A 127 2.83 19.00 3.38
C MET A 127 1.63 19.93 3.24
N SER A 128 0.49 19.42 2.76
CA SER A 128 -0.73 20.21 2.66
C SER A 128 -1.27 20.62 4.05
N ALA A 129 -1.18 19.73 5.03
CA ALA A 129 -1.57 20.06 6.40
C ALA A 129 -0.68 21.18 6.98
N LEU A 130 0.63 21.08 6.82
CA LEU A 130 1.58 22.12 7.26
C LEU A 130 1.34 23.45 6.54
N LEU A 131 1.10 23.44 5.23
CA LEU A 131 0.78 24.65 4.47
C LEU A 131 -0.51 25.30 4.93
N LYS A 132 -1.54 24.51 5.25
CA LYS A 132 -2.80 25.06 5.81
C LYS A 132 -2.57 25.82 7.10
N HIS A 133 -1.78 25.28 8.03
CA HIS A 133 -1.45 25.97 9.27
C HIS A 133 -0.75 27.31 9.03
N SER A 134 0.17 27.33 8.06
CA SER A 134 0.85 28.58 7.65
C SER A 134 -0.12 29.58 7.02
N ILE A 135 -1.05 29.13 6.17
CA ILE A 135 -2.06 29.99 5.54
C ILE A 135 -3.04 30.52 6.58
N GLU A 136 -3.45 29.71 7.56
CA GLU A 136 -4.29 30.16 8.69
C GLU A 136 -3.62 31.24 9.50
N ALA A 137 -2.33 31.13 9.81
CA ALA A 137 -1.57 32.16 10.50
C ALA A 137 -1.49 33.49 9.68
N ILE A 138 -1.31 33.39 8.35
CA ILE A 138 -1.35 34.56 7.47
C ILE A 138 -2.75 35.18 7.47
N ARG A 139 -3.81 34.37 7.43
CA ARG A 139 -5.22 34.84 7.48
C ARG A 139 -5.53 35.67 8.72
N GLU A 140 -4.99 35.28 9.88
CA GLU A 140 -5.18 36.02 11.14
C GLU A 140 -4.53 37.40 11.08
N SER A 141 -3.50 37.61 10.28
CA SER A 141 -2.77 38.89 10.15
C SER A 141 -3.12 39.67 8.87
N ALA A 142 -3.88 39.09 7.94
CA ALA A 142 -4.18 39.68 6.64
C ALA A 142 -5.17 40.86 6.75
N GLY A 143 -4.96 41.88 5.93
CA GLY A 143 -5.91 42.97 5.74
C GLY A 143 -7.15 42.51 4.96
N ALA A 144 -8.27 43.23 5.13
CA ALA A 144 -9.56 42.88 4.52
C ALA A 144 -9.50 42.70 2.99
N SER A 145 -8.60 43.39 2.30
CA SER A 145 -8.40 43.27 0.86
C SER A 145 -7.65 42.00 0.43
N GLU A 146 -6.91 41.35 1.35
CA GLU A 146 -6.07 40.17 1.07
C GLU A 146 -6.78 38.86 1.39
N ILE A 147 -7.82 38.90 2.23
CA ILE A 147 -8.58 37.72 2.69
C ILE A 147 -9.05 36.83 1.51
N PRO A 148 -9.60 37.35 0.41
CA PRO A 148 -10.08 36.49 -0.69
C PRO A 148 -8.96 35.65 -1.32
N ALA A 149 -7.74 36.21 -1.47
CA ALA A 149 -6.60 35.50 -2.02
C ALA A 149 -6.08 34.41 -1.06
N VAL A 150 -6.07 34.71 0.24
CA VAL A 150 -5.67 33.77 1.30
C VAL A 150 -6.66 32.59 1.38
N GLU A 151 -7.97 32.88 1.30
CA GLU A 151 -9.00 31.83 1.27
C GLU A 151 -8.90 30.94 0.02
N ALA A 152 -8.68 31.54 -1.14
CA ALA A 152 -8.48 30.76 -2.37
C ALA A 152 -7.24 29.85 -2.28
N ALA A 153 -6.15 30.31 -1.67
CA ALA A 153 -4.94 29.50 -1.44
C ALA A 153 -5.22 28.36 -0.44
N TYR A 154 -5.96 28.63 0.63
CA TYR A 154 -6.38 27.62 1.61
C TYR A 154 -7.23 26.54 0.96
N ASP A 155 -8.26 26.93 0.21
CA ASP A 155 -9.17 26.01 -0.46
C ASP A 155 -8.45 25.17 -1.51
N TYR A 156 -7.54 25.76 -2.29
CA TYR A 156 -6.74 25.04 -3.26
C TYR A 156 -5.84 24.01 -2.57
N THR A 157 -5.15 24.38 -1.51
CA THR A 157 -4.27 23.47 -0.76
C THR A 157 -5.06 22.32 -0.15
N ARG A 158 -6.20 22.61 0.49
CA ARG A 158 -7.06 21.61 1.11
C ARG A 158 -7.71 20.69 0.07
N ASN A 159 -8.34 21.24 -0.95
CA ASN A 159 -9.16 20.46 -1.85
C ASN A 159 -8.35 19.68 -2.88
N ILE A 160 -7.29 20.28 -3.43
CA ILE A 160 -6.49 19.64 -4.48
C ILE A 160 -5.36 18.80 -3.88
N TRP A 161 -4.50 19.40 -3.04
CA TRP A 161 -3.31 18.70 -2.56
C TRP A 161 -3.60 17.70 -1.45
N GLU A 162 -4.41 18.06 -0.48
CA GLU A 162 -4.73 17.15 0.62
C GLU A 162 -5.76 16.09 0.19
N HIS A 163 -6.94 16.52 -0.27
CA HIS A 163 -8.05 15.60 -0.50
C HIS A 163 -7.95 14.83 -1.83
N ILE A 164 -7.51 15.46 -2.92
CA ILE A 164 -7.41 14.75 -4.20
C ILE A 164 -6.05 14.07 -4.31
N ILE A 165 -4.96 14.82 -4.36
CA ILE A 165 -3.64 14.24 -4.64
C ILE A 165 -3.18 13.36 -3.48
N GLY A 166 -3.14 13.91 -2.26
CA GLY A 166 -2.62 13.21 -1.09
C GLY A 166 -3.39 11.91 -0.81
N HIS A 167 -4.69 12.00 -0.61
CA HIS A 167 -5.49 10.84 -0.25
C HIS A 167 -5.59 9.79 -1.35
N TYR A 168 -5.81 10.18 -2.63
CA TYR A 168 -5.94 9.19 -3.70
C TYR A 168 -4.64 8.48 -4.01
N MET A 169 -3.49 9.18 -4.00
CA MET A 169 -2.20 8.54 -4.19
C MET A 169 -1.84 7.61 -3.02
N TYR A 170 -2.11 8.05 -1.78
CA TYR A 170 -1.96 7.23 -0.58
C TYR A 170 -2.79 5.95 -0.67
N ALA A 171 -4.09 6.08 -0.95
CA ALA A 171 -5.01 4.96 -1.05
C ALA A 171 -4.63 4.00 -2.20
N ALA A 172 -4.33 4.54 -3.38
CA ALA A 172 -3.90 3.75 -4.54
C ALA A 172 -2.60 2.99 -4.24
N GLY A 173 -1.63 3.65 -3.61
CA GLY A 173 -0.35 3.04 -3.25
C GLY A 173 -0.51 1.85 -2.33
N ILE A 174 -1.25 1.98 -1.23
CA ILE A 174 -1.54 0.89 -0.28
C ILE A 174 -2.30 -0.23 -0.98
N PHE A 175 -3.31 0.12 -1.77
CA PHE A 175 -4.18 -0.87 -2.41
C PHE A 175 -3.42 -1.69 -3.45
N PHE A 176 -2.65 -1.07 -4.33
CA PHE A 176 -1.83 -1.79 -5.31
C PHE A 176 -0.73 -2.62 -4.64
N ALA A 177 -0.05 -2.10 -3.61
CA ALA A 177 0.90 -2.89 -2.82
C ALA A 177 0.22 -4.12 -2.20
N SER A 178 -0.98 -3.98 -1.67
CA SER A 178 -1.78 -5.07 -1.10
C SER A 178 -2.13 -6.14 -2.13
N ILE A 179 -2.58 -5.74 -3.33
CA ILE A 179 -2.84 -6.69 -4.43
C ILE A 179 -1.57 -7.47 -4.78
N LEU A 180 -0.42 -6.80 -4.89
CA LEU A 180 0.85 -7.45 -5.22
C LEU A 180 1.29 -8.41 -4.11
N ILE A 181 1.09 -8.06 -2.83
CA ILE A 181 1.33 -8.95 -1.70
C ILE A 181 0.44 -10.20 -1.81
N VAL A 182 -0.84 -10.05 -2.10
CA VAL A 182 -1.75 -11.18 -2.32
C VAL A 182 -1.27 -12.06 -3.47
N LEU A 183 -0.93 -11.46 -4.62
CA LEU A 183 -0.49 -12.19 -5.81
C LEU A 183 0.77 -13.03 -5.57
N VAL A 184 1.76 -12.49 -4.86
CA VAL A 184 2.99 -13.25 -4.57
C VAL A 184 2.73 -14.37 -3.57
N HIS A 185 1.84 -14.16 -2.60
CA HIS A 185 1.47 -15.17 -1.60
C HIS A 185 0.49 -16.23 -2.11
N PHE A 186 -0.21 -16.00 -3.22
CA PHE A 186 -1.04 -17.05 -3.84
C PHE A 186 -0.22 -18.24 -4.28
N ARG A 187 1.02 -18.03 -4.72
CA ARG A 187 1.93 -19.09 -5.15
C ARG A 187 2.63 -19.79 -4.00
N ALA A 188 2.56 -19.23 -2.81
CA ALA A 188 3.20 -19.76 -1.61
C ALA A 188 2.23 -20.66 -0.86
N SER A 189 2.55 -21.93 -0.69
CA SER A 189 1.83 -22.85 0.19
C SER A 189 2.55 -22.93 1.52
N TYR A 190 1.81 -22.70 2.58
CA TYR A 190 2.31 -22.80 3.96
C TYR A 190 1.66 -24.00 4.64
N PRO A 191 2.34 -24.73 5.51
CA PRO A 191 1.67 -25.74 6.30
C PRO A 191 0.67 -25.10 7.28
N PRO A 192 -0.37 -25.86 7.76
CA PRO A 192 -1.45 -25.37 8.59
C PRO A 192 -0.99 -24.56 9.81
N VAL A 193 -1.62 -23.43 10.11
CA VAL A 193 -1.33 -22.62 11.30
C VAL A 193 -2.11 -23.16 12.53
N SER A 194 -1.57 -22.95 13.72
CA SER A 194 -2.29 -23.26 14.94
C SER A 194 -3.53 -22.37 15.11
N ILE A 195 -4.50 -22.80 15.91
CA ILE A 195 -5.73 -22.05 16.19
C ILE A 195 -5.43 -20.63 16.67
N LEU A 196 -4.48 -20.46 17.60
CA LEU A 196 -4.09 -19.13 18.09
C LEU A 196 -3.60 -18.21 16.96
N ARG A 197 -2.78 -18.73 16.06
CA ARG A 197 -2.31 -17.95 14.89
C ARG A 197 -3.44 -17.66 13.92
N GLY A 198 -4.42 -18.54 13.81
CA GLY A 198 -5.65 -18.31 13.06
C GLY A 198 -6.41 -17.08 13.56
N TRP A 199 -6.55 -16.95 14.89
CA TRP A 199 -7.15 -15.75 15.50
C TRP A 199 -6.35 -14.47 15.25
N MET A 200 -5.03 -14.53 15.30
CA MET A 200 -4.17 -13.40 14.96
C MET A 200 -4.34 -12.98 13.49
N LEU A 201 -4.49 -13.95 12.58
CA LEU A 201 -4.76 -13.67 11.17
C LEU A 201 -6.14 -13.03 10.97
N ALA A 202 -7.17 -13.54 11.68
CA ALA A 202 -8.50 -12.95 11.67
C ALA A 202 -8.48 -11.50 12.22
N TYR A 203 -7.78 -11.27 13.32
CA TYR A 203 -7.54 -9.93 13.86
C TYR A 203 -6.92 -8.98 12.80
N SER A 204 -5.84 -9.42 12.16
CA SER A 204 -5.21 -8.65 11.08
C SER A 204 -6.18 -8.34 9.94
N GLY A 205 -6.98 -9.34 9.52
CA GLY A 205 -7.99 -9.17 8.48
C GLY A 205 -9.08 -8.16 8.85
N ILE A 206 -9.57 -8.21 10.10
CA ILE A 206 -10.57 -7.27 10.61
C ILE A 206 -10.02 -5.84 10.64
N LEU A 207 -8.82 -5.63 11.20
CA LEU A 207 -8.21 -4.31 11.25
C LEU A 207 -7.97 -3.72 9.86
N SER A 208 -7.45 -4.53 8.94
CA SER A 208 -7.24 -4.09 7.55
C SER A 208 -8.57 -3.80 6.84
N GLY A 209 -9.63 -4.56 7.13
CA GLY A 209 -10.97 -4.31 6.58
C GLY A 209 -11.56 -2.99 7.06
N ILE A 210 -11.44 -2.68 8.35
CA ILE A 210 -11.82 -1.39 8.92
C ILE A 210 -11.01 -0.26 8.26
N LEU A 211 -9.70 -0.44 8.13
CA LEU A 211 -8.81 0.52 7.48
C LEU A 211 -9.26 0.84 6.04
N TYR A 212 -9.49 -0.17 5.21
CA TYR A 212 -9.92 0.02 3.83
C TYR A 212 -11.29 0.70 3.75
N ALA A 213 -12.23 0.36 4.63
CA ALA A 213 -13.51 1.03 4.71
C ALA A 213 -13.35 2.52 5.08
N LEU A 214 -12.54 2.82 6.10
CA LEU A 214 -12.26 4.20 6.50
C LEU A 214 -11.66 5.00 5.34
N VAL A 215 -10.63 4.47 4.68
CA VAL A 215 -10.02 5.14 3.52
C VAL A 215 -11.04 5.39 2.41
N SER A 216 -11.87 4.40 2.07
CA SER A 216 -12.87 4.55 1.01
C SER A 216 -13.98 5.54 1.35
N THR A 217 -14.32 5.74 2.62
CA THR A 217 -15.39 6.65 3.05
C THR A 217 -14.93 8.09 3.25
N GLN A 218 -13.63 8.33 3.37
CA GLN A 218 -13.06 9.67 3.53
C GLN A 218 -12.90 10.44 2.21
N LEU A 219 -12.88 9.73 1.08
CA LEU A 219 -12.61 10.31 -0.23
C LEU A 219 -13.90 10.67 -0.97
N PRO A 220 -13.97 11.82 -1.67
CA PRO A 220 -15.09 12.16 -2.53
C PRO A 220 -15.33 11.08 -3.58
N TYR A 221 -16.57 10.61 -3.74
CA TYR A 221 -16.95 9.54 -4.67
C TYR A 221 -16.26 8.18 -4.48
N ALA A 222 -15.29 8.07 -3.57
CA ALA A 222 -14.59 6.82 -3.32
C ALA A 222 -15.46 5.70 -2.72
N PRO A 223 -16.58 5.95 -2.02
CA PRO A 223 -17.44 4.85 -1.59
C PRO A 223 -17.91 3.96 -2.74
N LEU A 224 -18.27 4.52 -3.91
CA LEU A 224 -18.64 3.72 -5.08
C LEU A 224 -17.47 2.95 -5.67
N ILE A 225 -16.30 3.61 -5.78
CA ILE A 225 -15.07 2.98 -6.23
C ILE A 225 -14.69 1.87 -5.26
N GLY A 226 -14.75 2.13 -3.95
CA GLY A 226 -14.49 1.14 -2.90
C GLY A 226 -15.41 -0.08 -3.01
N ILE A 227 -16.71 0.12 -3.17
CA ILE A 227 -17.68 -0.97 -3.36
C ILE A 227 -17.30 -1.82 -4.57
N ALA A 228 -17.05 -1.20 -5.75
CA ALA A 228 -16.69 -1.91 -6.96
C ALA A 228 -15.37 -2.67 -6.84
N VAL A 229 -14.36 -2.02 -6.27
CA VAL A 229 -13.03 -2.58 -6.11
C VAL A 229 -13.01 -3.71 -5.07
N PHE A 230 -13.58 -3.49 -3.87
CA PHE A 230 -13.59 -4.50 -2.82
C PHE A 230 -14.41 -5.72 -3.21
N SER A 231 -15.56 -5.54 -3.86
CA SER A 231 -16.35 -6.68 -4.36
C SER A 231 -15.59 -7.49 -5.42
N SER A 232 -14.94 -6.82 -6.38
CA SER A 232 -14.18 -7.48 -7.44
C SER A 232 -12.97 -8.23 -6.88
N VAL A 233 -12.20 -7.61 -5.99
CA VAL A 233 -11.02 -8.23 -5.37
C VAL A 233 -11.44 -9.39 -4.49
N THR A 234 -12.48 -9.23 -3.66
CA THR A 234 -13.03 -10.31 -2.82
C THR A 234 -13.46 -11.50 -3.68
N ALA A 235 -14.27 -11.25 -4.72
CA ALA A 235 -14.74 -12.31 -5.62
C ALA A 235 -13.56 -13.03 -6.28
N THR A 236 -12.56 -12.30 -6.73
CA THR A 236 -11.35 -12.85 -7.35
C THR A 236 -10.57 -13.72 -6.37
N ILE A 237 -10.31 -13.24 -5.16
CA ILE A 237 -9.58 -14.00 -4.14
C ILE A 237 -10.34 -15.26 -3.75
N ILE A 238 -11.65 -15.14 -3.49
CA ILE A 238 -12.50 -16.28 -3.12
C ILE A 238 -12.56 -17.30 -4.25
N PHE A 239 -12.70 -16.86 -5.51
CA PHE A 239 -12.70 -17.76 -6.68
C PHE A 239 -11.39 -18.56 -6.77
N PHE A 240 -10.23 -17.91 -6.62
CA PHE A 240 -8.96 -18.62 -6.65
C PHE A 240 -8.78 -19.55 -5.45
N LEU A 241 -9.15 -19.15 -4.24
CA LEU A 241 -9.11 -20.00 -3.06
C LEU A 241 -10.03 -21.22 -3.22
N TRP A 242 -11.22 -21.01 -3.80
CA TRP A 242 -12.16 -22.10 -4.10
C TRP A 242 -11.59 -23.07 -5.11
N LYS A 243 -11.03 -22.57 -6.23
CA LYS A 243 -10.41 -23.37 -7.27
C LYS A 243 -9.27 -24.26 -6.75
N GLU A 244 -8.50 -23.72 -5.78
CA GLU A 244 -7.39 -24.46 -5.15
C GLU A 244 -7.83 -25.37 -3.99
N GLY A 245 -9.13 -25.36 -3.65
CA GLY A 245 -9.67 -26.16 -2.56
C GLY A 245 -9.33 -25.64 -1.14
N ASP A 246 -8.93 -24.39 -1.03
CA ASP A 246 -8.46 -23.77 0.22
C ASP A 246 -9.56 -22.99 0.99
N LEU A 247 -10.81 -23.05 0.57
CA LEU A 247 -11.95 -22.38 1.25
C LEU A 247 -12.48 -23.12 2.48
N GLY A 248 -11.96 -24.28 2.82
CA GLY A 248 -12.47 -25.07 3.96
C GLY A 248 -11.98 -24.56 5.30
N VAL A 249 -12.87 -24.50 6.30
CA VAL A 249 -12.56 -24.06 7.69
C VAL A 249 -11.39 -24.85 8.31
N GLY A 250 -11.19 -26.12 7.94
CA GLY A 250 -10.06 -26.95 8.38
C GLY A 250 -8.79 -26.78 7.53
N ARG A 251 -8.90 -26.13 6.36
CA ARG A 251 -7.77 -25.86 5.43
C ARG A 251 -7.37 -24.39 5.39
N CYS A 252 -8.01 -23.56 6.20
CA CYS A 252 -7.83 -22.10 6.27
C CYS A 252 -6.40 -21.61 6.49
N ALA A 253 -5.44 -22.51 6.52
CA ALA A 253 -4.10 -22.19 6.99
C ALA A 253 -2.99 -22.39 5.94
N THR A 254 -3.31 -22.88 4.75
CA THR A 254 -2.28 -23.13 3.73
C THR A 254 -1.90 -21.87 2.97
N ARG A 255 -2.81 -20.88 2.89
CA ARG A 255 -2.60 -19.59 2.23
C ARG A 255 -3.07 -18.42 3.11
N PRO A 256 -2.39 -18.15 4.22
CA PRO A 256 -2.87 -17.21 5.24
C PRO A 256 -3.04 -15.79 4.70
N ILE A 257 -2.14 -15.29 3.86
CA ILE A 257 -2.20 -13.91 3.36
C ILE A 257 -3.41 -13.68 2.43
N PRO A 258 -3.64 -14.47 1.37
CA PRO A 258 -4.87 -14.37 0.58
C PRO A 258 -6.15 -14.42 1.41
N GLN A 259 -6.20 -15.25 2.45
CA GLN A 259 -7.36 -15.36 3.34
C GLN A 259 -7.56 -14.11 4.20
N ILE A 260 -6.48 -13.52 4.75
CA ILE A 260 -6.54 -12.24 5.46
C ILE A 260 -7.15 -11.18 4.52
N TYR A 261 -6.66 -11.09 3.29
CA TYR A 261 -7.14 -10.09 2.35
C TYR A 261 -8.56 -10.37 1.86
N ALA A 262 -8.98 -11.63 1.71
CA ALA A 262 -10.38 -11.97 1.45
C ALA A 262 -11.29 -11.48 2.59
N LEU A 263 -10.91 -11.71 3.84
CA LEU A 263 -11.64 -11.22 5.02
C LEU A 263 -11.64 -9.69 5.05
N SER A 264 -10.48 -9.06 4.84
CA SER A 264 -10.34 -7.60 4.86
C SER A 264 -11.21 -6.92 3.81
N THR A 265 -11.14 -7.37 2.56
CA THR A 265 -11.90 -6.76 1.46
C THR A 265 -13.39 -7.06 1.55
N SER A 266 -13.79 -8.24 2.07
CA SER A 266 -15.20 -8.55 2.37
C SER A 266 -15.76 -7.62 3.45
N LEU A 267 -15.03 -7.43 4.54
CA LEU A 267 -15.45 -6.54 5.62
C LEU A 267 -15.47 -5.08 5.16
N ALA A 268 -14.45 -4.65 4.41
CA ALA A 268 -14.42 -3.31 3.82
C ALA A 268 -15.60 -3.07 2.89
N PHE A 269 -15.95 -4.03 2.05
CA PHE A 269 -17.14 -3.97 1.20
C PHE A 269 -18.41 -3.77 2.03
N ILE A 270 -18.65 -4.62 3.02
CA ILE A 270 -19.84 -4.54 3.88
C ILE A 270 -19.93 -3.18 4.58
N LEU A 271 -18.84 -2.74 5.21
CA LEU A 271 -18.81 -1.46 5.93
C LEU A 271 -19.02 -0.27 4.99
N THR A 272 -18.42 -0.30 3.79
CA THR A 272 -18.60 0.77 2.79
C THR A 272 -20.03 0.81 2.26
N VAL A 273 -20.67 -0.35 2.03
CA VAL A 273 -22.09 -0.43 1.63
C VAL A 273 -22.99 0.14 2.72
N ILE A 274 -22.79 -0.26 3.98
CA ILE A 274 -23.56 0.25 5.13
C ILE A 274 -23.39 1.78 5.23
N TRP A 275 -22.14 2.26 5.16
CA TRP A 275 -21.89 3.71 5.18
C TRP A 275 -22.60 4.44 4.05
N THR A 276 -22.50 3.93 2.83
CA THR A 276 -23.14 4.53 1.65
C THR A 276 -24.66 4.53 1.76
N ALA A 277 -25.26 3.49 2.33
CA ALA A 277 -26.69 3.42 2.60
C ALA A 277 -27.16 4.49 3.63
N ILE A 278 -26.33 4.80 4.63
CA ILE A 278 -26.67 5.75 5.71
C ILE A 278 -26.35 7.20 5.29
N LYS A 279 -25.20 7.45 4.68
CA LYS A 279 -24.66 8.78 4.42
C LYS A 279 -24.77 9.22 2.96
N GLY A 280 -25.13 8.30 2.05
CA GLY A 280 -25.18 8.54 0.61
C GLY A 280 -23.84 8.37 -0.09
N ILE A 281 -23.86 8.57 -1.41
CA ILE A 281 -22.74 8.27 -2.31
C ILE A 281 -21.61 9.32 -2.24
N LYS A 282 -21.93 10.54 -1.80
CA LYS A 282 -21.00 11.68 -1.91
C LYS A 282 -19.75 11.59 -1.03
N GLY A 283 -19.69 10.63 -0.12
CA GLY A 283 -18.60 10.58 0.85
C GLY A 283 -18.66 11.75 1.84
N ARG A 284 -17.52 12.17 2.39
CA ARG A 284 -17.44 13.35 3.25
C ARG A 284 -17.73 14.59 2.39
N ASN A 285 -18.71 15.40 2.79
CA ASN A 285 -18.97 16.66 2.11
C ASN A 285 -17.69 17.52 2.16
N LEU A 286 -17.35 18.09 1.01
CA LEU A 286 -16.27 19.06 0.87
C LEU A 286 -16.73 20.46 1.30
N ASP A 287 -17.73 20.52 2.20
CA ASP A 287 -18.26 21.78 2.77
C ASP A 287 -17.30 22.36 3.79
#